data_ba0f37b2428ccb12f06331dc5ad824a4
#
_entry.id   ba0f37b2428ccb12f06331dc5ad824a4
#
_cell.length_a   1.000
_cell.length_b   1.000
_cell.length_c   1.000
_cell.angle_alpha   90.00
_cell.angle_beta   90.00
_cell.angle_gamma   90.00
#
_symmetry.space_group_name_H-M   'P 1'
#
loop_
_entity.id
_entity.type
_entity.pdbx_description
1 polymer ?
#
loop_
_entity_poly.entity_id
_entity_poly.type
_entity_poly.pdbx_seq_one_letter_code
_entity_poly.pdbx_strand_id
1 'polypeptide(L)'
;AMFIDPNKKLLYYAVVAFEPNATSYLVDYGSYPDQKLAYYTMRQARRTLMIVNKGQGEEASLIAGLKALAQEKLGRTWGRDDGAAMQIRLCLIDCGWQKDVIEQFCRQTKFAGVVNPARGIGIKASTRPLDEGAKKGEELGESWKVTLAQGKHRLPLAFIDTNYWKTYLHARLAVGIGGAGCLSLWGLSQERHKCIAEHLTSETPVPTEGRGRKLTEWLPPVAGRDNHWLDCLTGCMAAGSMLGVKLLGRVISPKRSKPRKVKKAKYF
;
A
#
# COMPACT_ATOMS: atom_id res chain seq x y z
N ALA A 1 -6.23 -7.05 1.68
CA ALA A 1 -5.39 -6.25 0.79
C ALA A 1 -3.93 -6.71 0.85
N MET A 2 -3.20 -6.46 -0.20
CA MET A 2 -1.75 -6.72 -0.28
C MET A 2 -1.05 -5.49 -0.84
N PHE A 3 0.16 -5.25 -0.39
CA PHE A 3 1.06 -4.27 -1.00
C PHE A 3 2.42 -4.90 -1.26
N ILE A 4 3.04 -4.55 -2.38
CA ILE A 4 4.39 -4.98 -2.76
C ILE A 4 5.26 -3.75 -2.94
N ASP A 5 6.41 -3.74 -2.29
CA ASP A 5 7.46 -2.73 -2.45
C ASP A 5 8.68 -3.35 -3.16
N PRO A 6 8.79 -3.15 -4.49
CA PRO A 6 9.90 -3.68 -5.28
C PRO A 6 11.16 -2.86 -5.10
N ASN A 7 12.29 -3.56 -4.99
CA ASN A 7 13.59 -2.96 -5.13
C ASN A 7 14.52 -3.87 -5.97
N LYS A 8 15.75 -3.43 -6.19
CA LYS A 8 16.72 -4.12 -7.07
C LYS A 8 17.01 -5.57 -6.66
N LYS A 9 16.92 -5.89 -5.37
CA LYS A 9 17.28 -7.21 -4.84
C LYS A 9 16.07 -8.07 -4.53
N LEU A 10 15.03 -7.47 -3.95
CA LEU A 10 13.90 -8.16 -3.32
C LEU A 10 12.57 -7.49 -3.68
N LEU A 11 11.50 -8.25 -3.55
CA LEU A 11 10.14 -7.74 -3.45
C LEU A 11 9.70 -7.90 -2.00
N TYR A 12 9.60 -6.82 -1.24
CA TYR A 12 8.96 -6.87 0.06
C TYR A 12 7.44 -6.87 -0.10
N TYR A 13 6.74 -7.55 0.76
CA TYR A 13 5.28 -7.58 0.72
C TYR A 13 4.66 -7.66 2.11
N ALA A 14 3.43 -7.21 2.22
CA ALA A 14 2.55 -7.43 3.35
C ALA A 14 1.13 -7.77 2.87
N VAL A 15 0.44 -8.61 3.64
CA VAL A 15 -0.97 -8.96 3.44
C VAL A 15 -1.72 -8.64 4.72
N VAL A 16 -2.74 -7.79 4.60
CA VAL A 16 -3.56 -7.34 5.74
C VAL A 16 -5.02 -7.71 5.50
N ALA A 17 -5.62 -8.36 6.49
CA ALA A 17 -7.05 -8.58 6.58
C ALA A 17 -7.71 -7.44 7.36
N PHE A 18 -8.93 -7.06 6.97
CA PHE A 18 -9.68 -5.95 7.56
C PHE A 18 -11.08 -6.39 7.96
N GLU A 19 -11.52 -5.93 9.12
CA GLU A 19 -12.93 -5.91 9.51
C GLU A 19 -13.59 -4.58 9.10
N PRO A 20 -14.94 -4.54 9.02
CA PRO A 20 -15.66 -3.32 8.65
C PRO A 20 -15.41 -2.13 9.60
N ASN A 21 -15.03 -2.40 10.85
CA ASN A 21 -14.74 -1.42 11.91
C ASN A 21 -13.28 -0.93 11.91
N ALA A 22 -12.51 -1.20 10.85
CA ALA A 22 -11.08 -0.90 10.70
C ALA A 22 -10.13 -1.72 11.59
N THR A 23 -10.62 -2.67 12.39
CA THR A 23 -9.74 -3.66 13.03
C THR A 23 -9.04 -4.45 11.92
N SER A 24 -7.76 -4.64 12.08
CA SER A 24 -6.93 -5.20 11.00
C SER A 24 -5.86 -6.14 11.54
N TYR A 25 -5.47 -7.07 10.68
CA TYR A 25 -4.55 -8.14 11.03
C TYR A 25 -3.49 -8.27 9.94
N LEU A 26 -2.23 -8.11 10.29
CA LEU A 26 -1.13 -8.48 9.40
C LEU A 26 -1.03 -10.01 9.41
N VAL A 27 -1.57 -10.64 8.37
CA VAL A 27 -1.70 -12.10 8.28
C VAL A 27 -0.53 -12.77 7.58
N ASP A 28 0.21 -12.03 6.77
CA ASP A 28 1.44 -12.51 6.13
C ASP A 28 2.32 -11.33 5.70
N TYR A 29 3.61 -11.50 5.81
CA TYR A 29 4.60 -10.56 5.30
C TYR A 29 5.92 -11.27 5.05
N GLY A 30 6.75 -10.70 4.19
CA GLY A 30 8.04 -11.28 3.88
C GLY A 30 8.72 -10.60 2.71
N SER A 31 9.63 -11.33 2.11
CA SER A 31 10.26 -10.93 0.85
C SER A 31 10.27 -12.07 -0.17
N TYR A 32 10.29 -11.70 -1.44
CA TYR A 32 10.57 -12.63 -2.51
C TYR A 32 11.87 -12.19 -3.22
N PRO A 33 12.84 -13.06 -3.41
CA PRO A 33 12.92 -14.41 -2.89
C PRO A 33 12.96 -14.49 -1.36
N ASP A 34 12.32 -15.52 -0.79
CA ASP A 34 12.38 -15.78 0.65
C ASP A 34 13.84 -16.03 1.10
N GLN A 35 14.29 -15.27 2.08
CA GLN A 35 15.66 -15.35 2.58
C GLN A 35 15.92 -16.55 3.47
N LYS A 36 14.86 -17.26 3.94
CA LYS A 36 14.95 -18.38 4.90
C LYS A 36 15.59 -17.98 6.23
N LEU A 37 15.49 -16.73 6.62
CA LEU A 37 16.03 -16.14 7.84
C LEU A 37 14.93 -15.37 8.56
N ALA A 38 14.88 -15.48 9.89
CA ALA A 38 13.95 -14.70 10.70
C ALA A 38 14.33 -13.20 10.77
N TYR A 39 15.60 -12.90 10.60
CA TYR A 39 16.14 -11.56 10.61
C TYR A 39 17.18 -11.37 9.50
N TYR A 40 17.02 -10.31 8.71
CA TYR A 40 17.97 -9.90 7.68
C TYR A 40 17.71 -8.43 7.30
N THR A 41 18.73 -7.78 6.75
CA THR A 41 18.60 -6.48 6.10
C THR A 41 18.71 -6.65 4.58
N MET A 42 18.22 -5.68 3.82
CA MET A 42 18.37 -5.69 2.36
C MET A 42 19.85 -5.77 1.94
N ARG A 43 20.76 -5.17 2.72
CA ARG A 43 22.21 -5.25 2.47
C ARG A 43 22.73 -6.66 2.59
N GLN A 44 22.23 -7.44 3.55
CA GLN A 44 22.63 -8.82 3.84
C GLN A 44 21.89 -9.87 3.02
N ALA A 45 20.90 -9.47 2.20
CA ALA A 45 20.13 -10.40 1.38
C ALA A 45 21.04 -11.21 0.45
N ARG A 46 21.01 -12.54 0.62
CA ARG A 46 21.82 -13.49 -0.16
C ARG A 46 21.07 -14.02 -1.37
N ARG A 47 19.77 -14.22 -1.24
CA ARG A 47 18.90 -14.69 -2.33
C ARG A 47 18.23 -13.45 -2.95
N THR A 48 18.72 -13.01 -4.10
CA THR A 48 18.19 -11.86 -4.81
C THR A 48 17.42 -12.28 -6.05
N LEU A 49 16.59 -11.36 -6.59
CA LEU A 49 15.86 -11.57 -7.85
C LEU A 49 16.78 -12.05 -8.98
N MET A 50 17.96 -11.46 -9.11
CA MET A 50 18.95 -11.84 -10.12
C MET A 50 19.55 -13.23 -9.87
N ILE A 51 19.74 -13.60 -8.61
CA ILE A 51 20.34 -14.92 -8.25
C ILE A 51 19.35 -16.05 -8.54
N VAL A 52 18.05 -15.87 -8.24
CA VAL A 52 17.05 -16.92 -8.48
C VAL A 52 16.62 -17.00 -9.95
N ASN A 53 16.83 -15.93 -10.73
CA ASN A 53 16.52 -15.85 -12.16
C ASN A 53 17.81 -15.75 -13.00
N LYS A 54 18.75 -16.67 -12.78
CA LYS A 54 20.05 -16.68 -13.46
C LYS A 54 19.91 -16.57 -14.97
N GLY A 55 20.76 -15.75 -15.60
CA GLY A 55 20.78 -15.52 -17.03
C GLY A 55 19.74 -14.53 -17.56
N GLN A 56 18.89 -13.96 -16.69
CA GLN A 56 17.94 -12.91 -17.04
C GLN A 56 18.49 -11.53 -16.63
N GLY A 57 18.13 -10.48 -17.40
CA GLY A 57 18.38 -9.09 -17.02
C GLY A 57 17.52 -8.64 -15.84
N GLU A 58 17.78 -7.44 -15.34
CA GLU A 58 17.12 -6.87 -14.15
C GLU A 58 15.59 -6.79 -14.33
N GLU A 59 15.11 -6.27 -15.46
CA GLU A 59 13.66 -6.14 -15.73
C GLU A 59 12.97 -7.50 -15.83
N ALA A 60 13.58 -8.46 -16.55
CA ALA A 60 13.04 -9.81 -16.68
C ALA A 60 13.01 -10.54 -15.33
N SER A 61 14.02 -10.36 -14.49
CA SER A 61 14.08 -10.90 -13.13
C SER A 61 13.01 -10.28 -12.22
N LEU A 62 12.74 -8.99 -12.37
CA LEU A 62 11.65 -8.30 -11.67
C LEU A 62 10.29 -8.87 -12.07
N ILE A 63 10.02 -8.99 -13.38
CA ILE A 63 8.76 -9.56 -13.89
C ILE A 63 8.59 -11.01 -13.42
N ALA A 64 9.64 -11.83 -13.48
CA ALA A 64 9.61 -13.21 -13.01
C ALA A 64 9.30 -13.29 -11.51
N GLY A 65 9.93 -12.44 -10.71
CA GLY A 65 9.68 -12.34 -9.27
C GLY A 65 8.24 -11.92 -8.96
N LEU A 66 7.74 -10.89 -9.65
CA LEU A 66 6.34 -10.45 -9.49
C LEU A 66 5.35 -11.54 -9.87
N LYS A 67 5.59 -12.28 -10.97
CA LYS A 67 4.76 -13.42 -11.37
C LYS A 67 4.73 -14.51 -10.31
N ALA A 68 5.91 -14.88 -9.78
CA ALA A 68 6.02 -15.93 -8.75
C ALA A 68 5.31 -15.52 -7.45
N LEU A 69 5.56 -14.30 -6.96
CA LEU A 69 4.94 -13.78 -5.74
C LEU A 69 3.42 -13.64 -5.90
N ALA A 70 2.95 -13.10 -7.01
CA ALA A 70 1.52 -12.98 -7.30
C ALA A 70 0.84 -14.36 -7.38
N GLN A 71 1.47 -15.34 -8.02
CA GLN A 71 0.94 -16.70 -8.08
C GLN A 71 0.83 -17.32 -6.69
N GLU A 72 1.83 -17.13 -5.85
CA GLU A 72 1.87 -17.68 -4.49
C GLU A 72 0.81 -17.04 -3.59
N LYS A 73 0.66 -15.71 -3.63
CA LYS A 73 -0.18 -14.97 -2.65
C LYS A 73 -1.59 -14.70 -3.15
N LEU A 74 -1.78 -14.33 -4.42
CA LEU A 74 -3.09 -14.05 -5.00
C LEU A 74 -3.77 -15.33 -5.52
N GLY A 75 -2.99 -16.35 -5.87
CA GLY A 75 -3.50 -17.63 -6.36
C GLY A 75 -4.02 -18.57 -5.26
N ARG A 76 -3.81 -18.23 -3.97
CA ARG A 76 -4.26 -19.06 -2.86
C ARG A 76 -5.52 -18.51 -2.19
N THR A 77 -6.25 -19.40 -1.55
CA THR A 77 -7.34 -19.05 -0.63
C THR A 77 -6.76 -18.90 0.78
N TRP A 78 -7.22 -17.87 1.50
CA TRP A 78 -6.86 -17.59 2.87
C TRP A 78 -8.00 -18.03 3.79
N GLY A 79 -7.70 -18.88 4.76
CA GLY A 79 -8.68 -19.32 5.74
C GLY A 79 -8.86 -18.30 6.86
N ARG A 80 -10.09 -18.09 7.29
CA ARG A 80 -10.45 -17.36 8.51
C ARG A 80 -10.75 -18.39 9.61
N ASP A 81 -10.62 -18.01 10.88
CA ASP A 81 -10.82 -18.92 12.03
C ASP A 81 -12.25 -19.49 12.11
N ASP A 82 -13.23 -18.78 11.55
CA ASP A 82 -14.63 -19.25 11.43
C ASP A 82 -14.87 -20.19 10.24
N GLY A 83 -13.82 -20.58 9.52
CA GLY A 83 -13.88 -21.44 8.35
C GLY A 83 -14.17 -20.72 7.03
N ALA A 84 -14.43 -19.42 7.03
CA ALA A 84 -14.67 -18.67 5.81
C ALA A 84 -13.41 -18.57 4.94
N ALA A 85 -13.60 -18.74 3.63
CA ALA A 85 -12.54 -18.59 2.63
C ALA A 85 -12.46 -17.14 2.16
N MET A 86 -11.27 -16.57 2.19
CA MET A 86 -11.00 -15.21 1.77
C MET A 86 -9.99 -15.16 0.62
N GLN A 87 -10.04 -14.09 -0.15
CA GLN A 87 -9.08 -13.79 -1.20
C GLN A 87 -8.59 -12.34 -1.08
N ILE A 88 -7.39 -12.08 -1.55
CA ILE A 88 -6.86 -10.72 -1.67
C ILE A 88 -7.66 -10.01 -2.77
N ARG A 89 -8.38 -8.96 -2.41
CA ARG A 89 -9.26 -8.21 -3.33
C ARG A 89 -8.58 -7.05 -4.01
N LEU A 90 -7.48 -6.55 -3.44
CA LEU A 90 -6.67 -5.48 -4.01
C LEU A 90 -5.21 -5.71 -3.64
N CYS A 91 -4.35 -5.74 -4.66
CA CYS A 91 -2.90 -5.75 -4.52
C CYS A 91 -2.34 -4.50 -5.19
N LEU A 92 -1.66 -3.67 -4.43
CA LEU A 92 -0.97 -2.50 -4.95
C LEU A 92 0.52 -2.79 -5.03
N ILE A 93 1.18 -2.33 -6.10
CA ILE A 93 2.62 -2.48 -6.30
C ILE A 93 3.23 -1.08 -6.42
N ASP A 94 4.18 -0.74 -5.55
CA ASP A 94 4.86 0.55 -5.71
C ASP A 94 5.61 0.60 -7.05
N CYS A 95 5.35 1.67 -7.80
CA CYS A 95 5.96 1.92 -9.10
C CYS A 95 6.88 3.15 -9.11
N GLY A 96 7.39 3.54 -7.96
CA GLY A 96 8.39 4.60 -7.84
C GLY A 96 9.70 4.28 -8.56
N TRP A 97 10.02 2.98 -8.60
CA TRP A 97 11.14 2.40 -9.35
C TRP A 97 10.62 1.43 -10.42
N GLN A 98 11.24 1.42 -11.61
CA GLN A 98 10.86 0.54 -12.74
C GLN A 98 9.37 0.62 -13.14
N LYS A 99 8.84 1.84 -13.20
CA LYS A 99 7.41 2.10 -13.46
C LYS A 99 6.86 1.34 -14.67
N ASP A 100 7.54 1.41 -15.80
CA ASP A 100 7.05 0.83 -17.06
C ASP A 100 6.98 -0.70 -16.98
N VAL A 101 7.94 -1.33 -16.30
CA VAL A 101 7.99 -2.78 -16.07
C VAL A 101 6.84 -3.21 -15.15
N ILE A 102 6.59 -2.45 -14.08
CA ILE A 102 5.49 -2.73 -13.14
C ILE A 102 4.14 -2.54 -13.82
N GLU A 103 3.96 -1.47 -14.58
CA GLU A 103 2.73 -1.25 -15.35
C GLU A 103 2.52 -2.35 -16.41
N GLN A 104 3.59 -2.80 -17.09
CA GLN A 104 3.52 -3.92 -18.02
C GLN A 104 3.08 -5.20 -17.30
N PHE A 105 3.65 -5.51 -16.14
CA PHE A 105 3.24 -6.66 -15.34
C PHE A 105 1.75 -6.56 -14.94
N CYS A 106 1.30 -5.40 -14.43
CA CYS A 106 -0.11 -5.20 -14.03
C CYS A 106 -1.08 -5.40 -15.20
N ARG A 107 -0.68 -5.02 -16.42
CA ARG A 107 -1.50 -5.23 -17.62
C ARG A 107 -1.56 -6.68 -18.08
N GLN A 108 -0.47 -7.43 -17.91
CA GLN A 108 -0.31 -8.78 -18.49
C GLN A 108 -0.58 -9.92 -17.50
N THR A 109 -0.68 -9.61 -16.20
CA THR A 109 -0.91 -10.65 -15.20
C THR A 109 -2.32 -11.24 -15.32
N LYS A 110 -2.46 -12.53 -15.03
CA LYS A 110 -3.78 -13.18 -14.93
C LYS A 110 -4.62 -12.64 -13.76
N PHE A 111 -4.02 -11.87 -12.85
CA PHE A 111 -4.68 -11.17 -11.76
C PHE A 111 -5.03 -9.71 -12.09
N ALA A 112 -5.10 -9.36 -13.39
CA ALA A 112 -5.58 -8.05 -13.83
C ALA A 112 -6.95 -7.75 -13.20
N GLY A 113 -7.13 -6.52 -12.72
CA GLY A 113 -8.33 -6.13 -11.95
C GLY A 113 -8.17 -6.25 -10.42
N VAL A 114 -7.26 -7.11 -9.95
CA VAL A 114 -6.85 -7.16 -8.53
C VAL A 114 -5.53 -6.43 -8.31
N VAL A 115 -4.63 -6.45 -9.28
CA VAL A 115 -3.28 -5.88 -9.20
C VAL A 115 -3.24 -4.53 -9.90
N ASN A 116 -2.85 -3.49 -9.18
CA ASN A 116 -2.70 -2.14 -9.73
C ASN A 116 -1.37 -1.50 -9.28
N PRO A 117 -0.74 -0.66 -10.13
CA PRO A 117 0.40 0.13 -9.72
C PRO A 117 -0.02 1.21 -8.72
N ALA A 118 0.86 1.52 -7.80
CA ALA A 118 0.68 2.60 -6.84
C ALA A 118 1.95 3.47 -6.76
N ARG A 119 1.78 4.70 -6.31
CA ARG A 119 2.88 5.61 -6.03
C ARG A 119 2.66 6.33 -4.71
N GLY A 120 3.58 6.17 -3.78
CA GLY A 120 3.65 6.94 -2.56
C GLY A 120 4.07 8.38 -2.84
N ILE A 121 3.40 9.34 -2.20
CA ILE A 121 3.71 10.77 -2.22
C ILE A 121 3.65 11.27 -0.79
N GLY A 122 4.77 11.74 -0.25
CA GLY A 122 4.79 12.41 1.06
C GLY A 122 4.24 13.84 0.92
N ILE A 123 2.95 14.02 1.19
CA ILE A 123 2.33 15.34 1.16
C ILE A 123 2.81 16.16 2.37
N LYS A 124 3.54 17.22 2.09
CA LYS A 124 4.07 18.15 3.10
C LYS A 124 3.04 19.22 3.46
N ALA A 125 3.22 19.85 4.64
CA ALA A 125 2.39 20.98 5.03
C ALA A 125 2.44 22.13 4.01
N SER A 126 3.57 22.32 3.35
CA SER A 126 3.81 23.33 2.31
C SER A 126 3.28 22.98 0.91
N THR A 127 2.92 21.70 0.65
CA THR A 127 2.44 21.25 -0.66
C THR A 127 0.91 21.16 -0.72
N ARG A 128 0.34 20.98 -1.91
CA ARG A 128 -1.11 20.79 -2.10
C ARG A 128 -1.54 19.39 -1.68
N PRO A 129 -2.74 19.24 -1.05
CA PRO A 129 -3.35 17.93 -0.82
C PRO A 129 -3.62 17.17 -2.12
N LEU A 130 -3.76 15.84 -2.04
CA LEU A 130 -4.01 14.99 -3.22
C LEU A 130 -5.37 15.26 -3.88
N ASP A 131 -6.36 15.69 -3.13
CA ASP A 131 -7.72 15.99 -3.58
C ASP A 131 -7.86 17.41 -4.17
N GLU A 132 -6.89 18.29 -3.93
CA GLU A 132 -6.93 19.64 -4.49
C GLU A 132 -6.65 19.59 -6.01
N GLY A 133 -7.61 20.10 -6.78
CA GLY A 133 -7.51 20.13 -8.25
C GLY A 133 -7.80 18.79 -8.93
N ALA A 134 -8.58 17.94 -8.31
CA ALA A 134 -9.02 16.67 -8.89
C ALA A 134 -9.72 16.86 -10.24
N LYS A 135 -9.36 16.02 -11.21
CA LYS A 135 -9.89 16.04 -12.58
C LYS A 135 -11.12 15.14 -12.71
N LYS A 136 -11.91 15.37 -13.76
CA LYS A 136 -13.03 14.49 -14.10
C LYS A 136 -12.50 13.08 -14.42
N GLY A 137 -13.04 12.06 -13.75
CA GLY A 137 -12.65 10.65 -13.92
C GLY A 137 -11.59 10.17 -12.93
N GLU A 138 -11.09 11.03 -12.04
CA GLU A 138 -10.29 10.59 -10.91
C GLU A 138 -11.21 10.13 -9.76
N GLU A 139 -10.87 9.01 -9.15
CA GLU A 139 -11.51 8.54 -7.93
C GLU A 139 -10.72 9.06 -6.73
N LEU A 140 -11.42 9.66 -5.78
CA LEU A 140 -10.82 10.25 -4.58
C LEU A 140 -11.31 9.54 -3.34
N GLY A 141 -10.41 9.32 -2.41
CA GLY A 141 -10.72 8.86 -1.06
C GLY A 141 -9.89 9.59 -0.01
N GLU A 142 -9.81 8.98 1.15
CA GLU A 142 -9.08 9.56 2.27
C GLU A 142 -7.57 9.52 2.00
N SER A 143 -6.99 10.68 1.69
CA SER A 143 -5.56 10.81 1.39
C SER A 143 -5.02 9.82 0.35
N TRP A 144 -5.87 9.46 -0.61
CA TRP A 144 -5.49 8.74 -1.82
C TRP A 144 -6.35 9.20 -3.00
N LYS A 145 -5.81 9.01 -4.19
CA LYS A 145 -6.55 9.16 -5.44
C LYS A 145 -6.14 8.10 -6.46
N VAL A 146 -7.09 7.68 -7.28
CA VAL A 146 -6.84 6.82 -8.42
C VAL A 146 -7.07 7.62 -9.69
N THR A 147 -6.07 7.62 -10.57
CA THR A 147 -6.17 8.21 -11.90
C THR A 147 -6.35 7.09 -12.92
N LEU A 148 -7.15 7.32 -13.94
CA LEU A 148 -7.21 6.42 -15.08
C LEU A 148 -6.20 6.88 -16.12
N ALA A 149 -5.22 6.04 -16.45
CA ALA A 149 -4.32 6.30 -17.56
C ALA A 149 -5.11 6.56 -18.84
N GLN A 150 -4.74 7.59 -19.59
CA GLN A 150 -5.36 7.88 -20.89
C GLN A 150 -4.85 6.89 -21.93
N GLY A 151 -5.73 6.41 -22.83
CA GLY A 151 -5.39 5.51 -23.93
C GLY A 151 -6.19 4.21 -23.97
N LYS A 152 -5.87 3.34 -24.94
CA LYS A 152 -6.58 2.06 -25.16
C LYS A 152 -6.43 1.06 -23.98
N HIS A 153 -5.34 1.14 -23.24
CA HIS A 153 -5.05 0.25 -22.11
C HIS A 153 -5.05 1.05 -20.80
N ARG A 154 -6.25 1.41 -20.34
CA ARG A 154 -6.44 2.17 -19.09
C ARG A 154 -6.07 1.30 -17.90
N LEU A 155 -4.97 1.63 -17.25
CA LEU A 155 -4.54 1.03 -16.01
C LEU A 155 -4.79 2.03 -14.88
N PRO A 156 -5.56 1.66 -13.83
CA PRO A 156 -5.70 2.51 -12.66
C PRO A 156 -4.33 2.69 -11.98
N LEU A 157 -3.93 3.93 -11.73
CA LEU A 157 -2.74 4.27 -10.96
C LEU A 157 -3.17 4.93 -9.65
N ALA A 158 -2.83 4.30 -8.53
CA ALA A 158 -3.13 4.82 -7.21
C ALA A 158 -2.01 5.76 -6.73
N PHE A 159 -2.37 6.95 -6.26
CA PHE A 159 -1.49 7.85 -5.52
C PHE A 159 -1.91 7.84 -4.05
N ILE A 160 -0.93 7.70 -3.16
CA ILE A 160 -1.13 7.51 -1.73
C ILE A 160 -0.33 8.56 -0.98
N ASP A 161 -0.97 9.34 -0.09
CA ASP A 161 -0.25 10.22 0.83
C ASP A 161 0.42 9.38 1.93
N THR A 162 1.71 9.15 1.79
CA THR A 162 2.47 8.31 2.73
C THR A 162 2.56 8.92 4.13
N ASN A 163 2.61 10.26 4.27
CA ASN A 163 2.66 10.90 5.57
C ASN A 163 1.36 10.67 6.36
N TYR A 164 0.22 10.82 5.70
CA TYR A 164 -1.08 10.52 6.31
C TYR A 164 -1.18 9.05 6.72
N TRP A 165 -0.88 8.14 5.80
CA TRP A 165 -1.09 6.71 6.03
C TRP A 165 -0.08 6.10 6.99
N LYS A 166 1.15 6.59 7.07
CA LYS A 166 2.13 6.23 8.14
C LYS A 166 1.62 6.67 9.51
N THR A 167 1.09 7.89 9.62
CA THR A 167 0.50 8.40 10.86
C THR A 167 -0.72 7.56 11.27
N TYR A 168 -1.59 7.23 10.32
CA TYR A 168 -2.74 6.36 10.57
C TYR A 168 -2.31 4.95 11.01
N LEU A 169 -1.35 4.34 10.32
CA LEU A 169 -0.79 3.02 10.64
C LEU A 169 -0.28 2.97 12.09
N HIS A 170 0.56 3.92 12.48
CA HIS A 170 1.11 3.97 13.83
C HIS A 170 0.04 4.19 14.90
N ALA A 171 -0.97 4.99 14.61
CA ALA A 171 -2.11 5.13 15.49
C ALA A 171 -2.89 3.82 15.67
N ARG A 172 -2.95 2.95 14.65
CA ARG A 172 -3.59 1.62 14.75
C ARG A 172 -2.73 0.61 15.51
N LEU A 173 -1.42 0.67 15.36
CA LEU A 173 -0.48 -0.15 16.12
C LEU A 173 -0.46 0.22 17.62
N ALA A 174 -0.74 1.47 17.97
CA ALA A 174 -0.82 1.94 19.35
C ALA A 174 -2.11 1.53 20.07
N VAL A 175 -3.13 1.07 19.37
CA VAL A 175 -4.35 0.55 19.98
C VAL A 175 -4.07 -0.84 20.54
N GLY A 176 -4.45 -1.09 21.80
CA GLY A 176 -4.26 -2.39 22.44
C GLY A 176 -4.95 -3.53 21.64
N ILE A 177 -4.35 -4.69 21.67
CA ILE A 177 -4.86 -5.90 20.98
C ILE A 177 -6.30 -6.18 21.43
N GLY A 178 -7.20 -6.40 20.47
CA GLY A 178 -8.64 -6.57 20.69
C GLY A 178 -9.44 -5.27 20.78
N GLY A 179 -8.77 -4.11 20.84
CA GLY A 179 -9.43 -2.81 20.76
C GLY A 179 -9.96 -2.53 19.35
N ALA A 180 -11.09 -1.83 19.25
CA ALA A 180 -11.66 -1.45 17.97
C ALA A 180 -10.67 -0.66 17.11
N GLY A 181 -10.43 -1.12 15.88
CA GLY A 181 -9.51 -0.53 14.95
C GLY A 181 -8.03 -0.75 15.27
N CYS A 182 -7.66 -1.70 16.10
CA CYS A 182 -6.27 -2.08 16.27
C CYS A 182 -5.72 -2.73 14.99
N LEU A 183 -4.41 -2.61 14.78
CA LEU A 183 -3.65 -3.46 13.88
C LEU A 183 -2.81 -4.41 14.71
N SER A 184 -3.03 -5.71 14.55
CA SER A 184 -2.25 -6.75 15.20
C SER A 184 -1.46 -7.58 14.20
N LEU A 185 -0.33 -8.13 14.67
CA LEU A 185 0.50 -9.05 13.93
C LEU A 185 0.09 -10.47 14.31
N TRP A 186 -0.29 -11.28 13.31
CA TRP A 186 -0.88 -12.59 13.51
C TRP A 186 0.13 -13.73 13.35
N GLY A 187 -0.03 -14.74 14.20
CA GLY A 187 0.47 -16.11 13.98
C GLY A 187 1.97 -16.36 14.19
N LEU A 188 2.79 -15.38 14.60
CA LEU A 188 4.22 -15.55 14.80
C LEU A 188 4.65 -15.24 16.23
N SER A 189 5.77 -15.82 16.67
CA SER A 189 6.36 -15.45 17.95
C SER A 189 6.94 -14.03 17.89
N GLN A 190 7.04 -13.38 19.06
CA GLN A 190 7.55 -12.03 19.19
C GLN A 190 8.95 -11.86 18.55
N GLU A 191 9.81 -12.86 18.69
CA GLU A 191 11.17 -12.83 18.13
C GLU A 191 11.15 -12.78 16.59
N ARG A 192 10.20 -13.44 15.96
CA ARG A 192 10.05 -13.42 14.50
C ARG A 192 9.56 -12.07 13.97
N HIS A 193 8.89 -11.28 14.82
CA HIS A 193 8.45 -9.92 14.46
C HIS A 193 9.54 -8.86 14.69
N LYS A 194 10.70 -9.19 15.24
CA LYS A 194 11.78 -8.22 15.48
C LYS A 194 12.18 -7.46 14.22
N CYS A 195 12.37 -8.16 13.11
CA CYS A 195 12.82 -7.56 11.85
C CYS A 195 11.79 -6.54 11.31
N ILE A 196 10.50 -6.89 11.28
CA ILE A 196 9.47 -5.96 10.84
C ILE A 196 9.31 -4.78 11.82
N ALA A 197 9.44 -5.01 13.13
CA ALA A 197 9.37 -3.95 14.12
C ALA A 197 10.45 -2.88 13.91
N GLU A 198 11.66 -3.27 13.50
CA GLU A 198 12.73 -2.34 13.16
C GLU A 198 12.40 -1.51 11.90
N HIS A 199 11.77 -2.12 10.88
CA HIS A 199 11.27 -1.38 9.71
C HIS A 199 10.18 -0.39 10.10
N LEU A 200 9.24 -0.79 10.96
CA LEU A 200 8.13 0.07 11.40
C LEU A 200 8.61 1.29 12.21
N THR A 201 9.73 1.15 12.92
CA THR A 201 10.30 2.23 13.75
C THR A 201 11.51 2.91 13.10
N SER A 202 11.73 2.72 11.80
CA SER A 202 12.90 3.25 11.10
C SER A 202 12.81 4.74 10.79
N GLU A 203 11.61 5.26 10.59
CA GLU A 203 11.37 6.67 10.24
C GLU A 203 10.93 7.48 11.47
N THR A 204 11.18 8.78 11.42
CA THR A 204 10.86 9.71 12.52
C THR A 204 9.69 10.61 12.14
N PRO A 205 8.57 10.58 12.91
CA PRO A 205 7.46 11.52 12.70
C PRO A 205 7.82 12.91 13.24
N VAL A 206 7.61 13.95 12.42
CA VAL A 206 7.86 15.34 12.77
C VAL A 206 6.59 16.17 12.53
N PRO A 207 6.01 16.79 13.55
CA PRO A 207 4.91 17.74 13.38
C PRO A 207 5.36 18.94 12.55
N THR A 208 4.62 19.28 11.51
CA THR A 208 4.91 20.42 10.64
C THR A 208 3.66 21.25 10.43
N GLU A 209 3.87 22.55 10.17
CA GLU A 209 2.81 23.49 9.88
C GLU A 209 3.14 24.30 8.62
N GLY A 210 2.15 24.48 7.74
CA GLY A 210 2.29 25.28 6.54
C GLY A 210 0.96 25.42 5.81
N ARG A 211 0.75 26.55 5.15
CA ARG A 211 -0.50 26.88 4.45
C ARG A 211 -1.77 26.70 5.29
N GLY A 212 -1.70 27.01 6.59
CA GLY A 212 -2.81 26.84 7.53
C GLY A 212 -3.15 25.38 7.86
N ARG A 213 -2.29 24.42 7.53
CA ARG A 213 -2.45 22.99 7.85
C ARG A 213 -1.40 22.53 8.83
N LYS A 214 -1.82 21.67 9.74
CA LYS A 214 -0.93 20.93 10.65
C LYS A 214 -0.98 19.46 10.25
N LEU A 215 0.17 18.86 10.04
CA LEU A 215 0.29 17.43 9.73
C LEU A 215 1.61 16.88 10.27
N THR A 216 1.76 15.57 10.23
CA THR A 216 3.01 14.89 10.56
C THR A 216 3.73 14.51 9.27
N GLU A 217 4.95 14.98 9.11
CA GLU A 217 5.85 14.53 8.05
C GLU A 217 6.76 13.43 8.59
N TRP A 218 6.93 12.36 7.82
CA TRP A 218 7.78 11.24 8.19
C TRP A 218 9.13 11.42 7.50
N LEU A 219 10.17 11.58 8.31
CA LEU A 219 11.53 11.71 7.80
C LEU A 219 12.09 10.33 7.46
N PRO A 220 12.86 10.23 6.35
CA PRO A 220 13.43 8.97 5.90
C PRO A 220 14.31 8.34 6.98
N PRO A 221 14.51 7.02 6.93
CA PRO A 221 15.30 6.32 7.91
C PRO A 221 16.76 6.80 7.90
N VAL A 222 17.41 6.67 9.06
CA VAL A 222 18.85 6.86 9.16
C VAL A 222 19.56 5.87 8.23
N ALA A 223 20.66 6.28 7.63
CA ALA A 223 21.43 5.47 6.69
C ALA A 223 21.70 4.05 7.24
N GLY A 224 21.33 3.04 6.45
CA GLY A 224 21.50 1.63 6.78
C GLY A 224 20.31 0.96 7.47
N ARG A 225 19.24 1.68 7.76
CA ARG A 225 17.96 1.08 8.21
C ARG A 225 17.01 0.89 7.04
N ASP A 226 16.39 -0.26 6.99
CA ASP A 226 15.38 -0.59 6.00
C ASP A 226 13.99 -0.14 6.50
N ASN A 227 13.10 0.32 5.59
CA ASN A 227 11.71 0.73 5.89
C ASN A 227 10.67 0.01 5.03
N HIS A 228 11.08 -0.93 4.20
CA HIS A 228 10.24 -1.56 3.17
C HIS A 228 8.91 -2.12 3.70
N TRP A 229 8.90 -2.77 4.87
CA TRP A 229 7.64 -3.27 5.45
C TRP A 229 6.79 -2.15 6.05
N LEU A 230 7.37 -1.02 6.47
CA LEU A 230 6.60 0.18 6.82
C LEU A 230 5.84 0.68 5.59
N ASP A 231 6.51 0.75 4.44
CA ASP A 231 5.88 1.17 3.18
C ASP A 231 4.83 0.16 2.71
N CYS A 232 5.09 -1.16 2.84
CA CYS A 232 4.10 -2.19 2.55
C CYS A 232 2.84 -2.07 3.41
N LEU A 233 2.97 -1.90 4.73
CA LEU A 233 1.82 -1.74 5.62
C LEU A 233 1.09 -0.43 5.38
N THR A 234 1.81 0.65 5.13
CA THR A 234 1.25 1.95 4.74
C THR A 234 0.36 1.80 3.50
N GLY A 235 0.86 1.12 2.48
CA GLY A 235 0.11 0.83 1.26
C GLY A 235 -1.09 -0.09 1.49
N CYS A 236 -0.98 -1.09 2.39
CA CYS A 236 -2.11 -1.94 2.77
C CYS A 236 -3.21 -1.17 3.47
N MET A 237 -2.90 -0.20 4.36
CA MET A 237 -3.90 0.66 5.01
C MET A 237 -4.68 1.48 3.98
N ALA A 238 -3.96 2.10 3.03
CA ALA A 238 -4.59 2.83 1.93
C ALA A 238 -5.47 1.91 1.06
N ALA A 239 -4.98 0.71 0.72
CA ALA A 239 -5.74 -0.27 -0.05
C ALA A 239 -7.01 -0.73 0.69
N GLY A 240 -6.97 -0.90 2.01
CA GLY A 240 -8.14 -1.17 2.84
C GLY A 240 -9.20 -0.07 2.72
N SER A 241 -8.78 1.20 2.77
CA SER A 241 -9.68 2.34 2.54
C SER A 241 -10.26 2.35 1.13
N MET A 242 -9.48 2.02 0.10
CA MET A 242 -9.96 1.88 -1.29
C MET A 242 -11.01 0.77 -1.41
N LEU A 243 -10.92 -0.29 -0.61
CA LEU A 243 -11.90 -1.37 -0.54
C LEU A 243 -13.15 -1.02 0.29
N GLY A 244 -13.22 0.19 0.86
CA GLY A 244 -14.38 0.68 1.60
C GLY A 244 -14.34 0.39 3.10
N VAL A 245 -13.21 0.00 3.66
CA VAL A 245 -13.04 -0.11 5.12
C VAL A 245 -13.22 1.28 5.75
N LYS A 246 -14.13 1.38 6.71
CA LYS A 246 -14.43 2.64 7.40
C LYS A 246 -13.31 2.98 8.37
N LEU A 247 -12.69 4.15 8.18
CA LEU A 247 -11.65 4.62 9.09
C LEU A 247 -12.26 5.11 10.40
N LEU A 248 -11.71 4.67 11.55
CA LEU A 248 -12.14 5.13 12.85
C LEU A 248 -11.67 6.57 13.10
N GLY A 249 -12.53 7.35 13.76
CA GLY A 249 -12.20 8.71 14.19
C GLY A 249 -12.52 9.81 13.19
N ARG A 250 -13.15 9.50 12.04
CA ARG A 250 -13.66 10.52 11.10
C ARG A 250 -15.15 10.37 10.83
N VAL A 251 -15.87 11.45 11.06
CA VAL A 251 -17.20 11.64 10.49
C VAL A 251 -17.00 11.88 9.00
N ILE A 252 -17.41 10.94 8.16
CA ILE A 252 -17.44 11.15 6.71
C ILE A 252 -18.47 12.24 6.46
N SER A 253 -18.02 13.47 6.24
CA SER A 253 -18.91 14.52 5.74
C SER A 253 -19.46 14.04 4.40
N PRO A 254 -20.79 13.93 4.23
CA PRO A 254 -21.37 13.49 2.97
C PRO A 254 -20.86 14.41 1.86
N LYS A 255 -20.32 13.83 0.78
CA LYS A 255 -19.90 14.59 -0.42
C LYS A 255 -21.04 15.53 -0.78
N ARG A 256 -20.85 16.86 -0.64
CA ARG A 256 -21.79 17.84 -1.16
C ARG A 256 -21.87 17.60 -2.67
N SER A 257 -22.95 16.98 -3.10
CA SER A 257 -23.31 16.93 -4.52
C SER A 257 -23.42 18.38 -4.98
N LYS A 258 -22.56 18.78 -5.93
CA LYS A 258 -22.70 20.11 -6.54
C LYS A 258 -24.13 20.21 -7.08
N PRO A 259 -24.89 21.28 -6.74
CA PRO A 259 -26.23 21.43 -7.25
C PRO A 259 -26.19 21.35 -8.78
N ARG A 260 -27.01 20.49 -9.35
CA ARG A 260 -27.16 20.33 -10.79
C ARG A 260 -27.65 21.68 -11.34
N LYS A 261 -26.80 22.36 -12.11
CA LYS A 261 -27.26 23.61 -12.81
C LYS A 261 -28.41 23.22 -13.71
N VAL A 262 -29.61 23.57 -13.31
CA VAL A 262 -30.78 23.45 -14.15
C VAL A 262 -30.62 24.47 -15.30
N LYS A 263 -30.47 23.98 -16.52
CA LYS A 263 -30.50 24.83 -17.71
C LYS A 263 -31.89 25.42 -17.79
N LYS A 264 -32.01 26.75 -17.60
CA LYS A 264 -33.25 27.43 -17.91
C LYS A 264 -33.60 27.20 -19.38
N ALA A 265 -34.74 26.56 -19.64
CA ALA A 265 -35.27 26.46 -20.99
C ALA A 265 -35.60 27.90 -21.45
N LYS A 266 -35.04 28.28 -22.57
CA LYS A 266 -35.49 29.50 -23.28
C LYS A 266 -36.77 29.10 -24.00
N TYR A 267 -37.88 29.63 -23.56
CA TYR A 267 -39.11 29.62 -24.37
C TYR A 267 -38.97 30.77 -25.40
N PHE A 268 -39.16 30.43 -26.65
CA PHE A 268 -39.39 31.39 -27.73
C PHE A 268 -40.83 31.88 -27.71
#